data_ff66da02b4062bc6d3beac4d56bdce43
#
_entry.id   ff66da02b4062bc6d3beac4d56bdce43
#
_cell.length_a   1.000
_cell.length_b   1.000
_cell.length_c   1.000
_cell.angle_alpha   90.00
_cell.angle_beta   90.00
_cell.angle_gamma   90.00
#
_symmetry.space_group_name_H-M   'P 1'
#
loop_
_entity.id
_entity.type
_entity.pdbx_description
1 polymer ?
#
loop_
_entity_poly.entity_id
_entity_poly.type
_entity_poly.pdbx_seq_one_letter_code
_entity_poly.pdbx_strand_id
1 'polypeptide(L)' 'MNKNQQQLYKDISDLTKAVQKLVKLMTKLMKEQN' A
#
# COMPACT_ATOMS: atom_id res chain seq x y z
N MET A 1 -21.45 13.30 -7.09
CA MET A 1 -21.68 11.95 -6.82
C MET A 1 -20.54 11.05 -7.26
N ASN A 2 -20.21 11.07 -8.50
CA ASN A 2 -19.17 10.21 -9.01
C ASN A 2 -17.78 10.62 -8.54
N LYS A 3 -17.62 11.88 -8.20
CA LYS A 3 -16.33 12.34 -7.72
C LYS A 3 -15.94 11.64 -6.43
N ASN A 4 -16.93 11.40 -5.56
CA ASN A 4 -16.64 10.74 -4.29
C ASN A 4 -16.19 9.31 -4.50
N GLN A 5 -16.81 8.61 -5.46
CA GLN A 5 -16.43 7.24 -5.72
C GLN A 5 -15.06 7.16 -6.36
N GLN A 6 -14.77 8.08 -7.27
CA GLN A 6 -13.45 8.09 -7.90
C GLN A 6 -12.37 8.40 -6.88
N GLN A 7 -12.65 9.32 -5.98
CA GLN A 7 -11.70 9.64 -4.93
C GLN A 7 -11.47 8.43 -4.02
N LEU A 8 -12.53 7.73 -3.71
CA LEU A 8 -12.44 6.56 -2.87
C LEU A 8 -11.57 5.47 -3.50
N TYR A 9 -11.78 5.19 -4.77
CA TYR A 9 -10.99 4.18 -5.47
C TYR A 9 -9.53 4.59 -5.53
N LYS A 10 -9.27 5.85 -5.75
CA LYS A 10 -7.91 6.34 -5.80
C LYS A 10 -7.24 6.19 -4.44
N ASP A 11 -7.96 6.50 -3.39
CA ASP A 11 -7.42 6.37 -2.05
C ASP A 11 -7.09 4.92 -1.73
N ILE A 12 -7.95 4.01 -2.14
CA ILE A 12 -7.70 2.59 -1.93
C ILE A 12 -6.46 2.14 -2.69
N SER A 13 -6.31 2.60 -3.91
CA SER A 13 -5.13 2.26 -4.71
C SER A 13 -3.86 2.81 -4.06
N ASP A 14 -3.90 4.05 -3.59
CA ASP A 14 -2.76 4.65 -2.94
C ASP A 14 -2.41 3.90 -1.67
N LEU A 15 -3.41 3.53 -0.90
CA LEU A 15 -3.20 2.79 0.33
C LEU A 15 -2.58 1.42 0.04
N THR A 16 -3.07 0.76 -0.99
CA THR A 16 -2.54 -0.54 -1.36
C THR A 16 -1.06 -0.45 -1.71
N LYS A 17 -0.68 0.58 -2.44
CA LYS A 17 0.71 0.77 -2.81
C LYS A 17 1.58 1.01 -1.57
N ALA A 18 1.07 1.79 -0.64
CA ALA A 18 1.81 2.06 0.59
C ALA A 18 2.01 0.79 1.40
N VAL A 19 0.97 -0.03 1.48
CA VAL A 19 1.06 -1.28 2.20
C VAL A 19 2.06 -2.22 1.54
N GLN A 20 2.07 -2.26 0.22
CA GLN A 20 3.02 -3.10 -0.50
C GLN A 20 4.46 -2.69 -0.24
N LYS A 21 4.70 -1.39 -0.16
CA LYS A 21 6.03 -0.90 0.18
C LYS A 21 6.44 -1.36 1.57
N LEU A 22 5.52 -1.28 2.50
CA LEU A 22 5.79 -1.68 3.88
C LEU A 22 6.10 -3.17 3.95
N VAL A 23 5.32 -3.97 3.24
CA VAL A 23 5.53 -5.41 3.23
C VAL A 23 6.91 -5.75 2.67
N LYS A 24 7.31 -5.06 1.63
CA LYS A 24 8.64 -5.30 1.05
C LYS A 24 9.73 -4.99 2.05
N LEU A 25 9.57 -3.89 2.77
CA LEU A 25 10.57 -3.51 3.76
C LEU A 25 10.63 -4.53 4.88
N MET A 26 9.50 -4.98 5.35
CA MET A 26 9.46 -5.98 6.41
C MET A 26 10.09 -7.29 5.96
N THR A 27 9.81 -7.71 4.75
CA THR A 27 10.41 -8.93 4.21
C THR A 27 11.91 -8.80 4.14
N LYS A 28 12.39 -7.65 3.73
CA LYS A 28 13.82 -7.41 3.64
C LYS A 28 14.49 -7.51 5.01
N LEU A 29 13.86 -6.90 6.00
CA LEU A 29 14.40 -6.95 7.35
C LEU A 29 14.45 -8.37 7.88
N MET A 30 13.42 -9.14 7.61
CA MET A 30 13.40 -10.52 8.07
C MET A 30 14.49 -11.35 7.42
N LYS A 31 14.75 -11.11 6.15
CA LYS A 31 15.83 -11.81 5.46
C LYS A 31 17.18 -11.46 6.05
N GLU A 32 17.37 -10.20 6.37
CA GLU A 32 18.68 -9.76 6.87
C GLU A 32 18.94 -10.30 8.26
N GLN A 33 17.90 -10.52 9.02
CA GLN A 33 18.08 -11.05 10.37
C GLN A 33 18.37 -12.54 10.39
N ASN A 34 17.97 -13.22 9.34
CA ASN A 34 18.26 -14.64 9.23
C ASN A 34 19.64 -14.87 8.67
#